data_83998f30b2d1b38ef5fd005feeb8b8b6
#
_entry.id   83998f30b2d1b38ef5fd005feeb8b8b6
#
_cell.length_a   1.000
_cell.length_b   1.000
_cell.length_c   1.000
_cell.angle_alpha   90.00
_cell.angle_beta   90.00
_cell.angle_gamma   90.00
#
_symmetry.space_group_name_H-M   'P 1'
#
loop_
_entity.id
_entity.type
_entity.pdbx_description
1 polymer ?
#
loop_
_entity_poly.entity_id
_entity_poly.type
_entity_poly.pdbx_seq_one_letter_code
_entity_poly.pdbx_strand_id
1 'polypeptide(L)'
;MSEKSVYCTLFDKNYLDKGLVMMESLVNADQNAFIYVLCMDDTVLDCLTKYNNSHIHTISFSEFMDEELLEIKEERGNAEFCWTCTARLVRVVLEKFKEPICTYVDADLYFYSNPQVLVNEMKKNNCTVQVIPHQFPDTKEGRLQGKLYGLNCVQFNTFTNEQNSLDLLKKWEVACITECSKETVGDQMFTSDWGKYSF
;
A
#
# COMPACT_ATOMS: atom_id res chain seq x y z
N MET A 1 -13.58 -1.16 -23.71
CA MET A 1 -13.70 -1.15 -22.25
C MET A 1 -12.45 -0.46 -21.76
N SER A 2 -12.59 0.55 -20.88
CA SER A 2 -11.44 1.20 -20.26
C SER A 2 -10.68 0.20 -19.38
N GLU A 3 -9.36 0.31 -19.37
CA GLU A 3 -8.49 -0.55 -18.57
C GLU A 3 -8.80 -0.33 -17.08
N LYS A 4 -8.89 -1.42 -16.30
CA LYS A 4 -9.12 -1.39 -14.85
C LYS A 4 -7.93 -0.75 -14.14
N SER A 5 -8.19 0.20 -13.24
CA SER A 5 -7.18 0.82 -12.37
C SER A 5 -7.16 0.07 -11.06
N VAL A 6 -6.06 -0.61 -10.76
CA VAL A 6 -5.96 -1.52 -9.61
C VAL A 6 -5.28 -0.86 -8.43
N TYR A 7 -5.98 -0.89 -7.30
CA TYR A 7 -5.50 -0.39 -6.02
C TYR A 7 -5.55 -1.48 -4.96
N CYS A 8 -4.76 -1.35 -3.91
CA CYS A 8 -4.92 -2.13 -2.70
C CYS A 8 -4.73 -1.28 -1.45
N THR A 9 -5.38 -1.68 -0.39
CA THR A 9 -5.31 -1.04 0.94
C THR A 9 -5.54 -2.08 2.02
N LEU A 10 -5.20 -1.73 3.25
CA LEU A 10 -5.49 -2.55 4.43
C LEU A 10 -5.89 -1.67 5.61
N PHE A 11 -6.81 -2.14 6.42
CA PHE A 11 -7.19 -1.47 7.65
C PHE A 11 -7.97 -2.39 8.60
N ASP A 12 -7.93 -2.04 9.88
CA ASP A 12 -8.73 -2.64 10.94
C ASP A 12 -10.01 -1.82 11.22
N LYS A 13 -10.82 -2.28 12.15
CA LYS A 13 -12.08 -1.62 12.55
C LYS A 13 -11.90 -0.17 13.03
N ASN A 14 -10.70 0.20 13.52
CA ASN A 14 -10.43 1.56 14.01
C ASN A 14 -10.24 2.56 12.86
N TYR A 15 -9.99 2.07 11.65
CA TYR A 15 -9.86 2.86 10.42
C TYR A 15 -11.01 2.63 9.42
N LEU A 16 -12.07 1.90 9.81
CA LEU A 16 -13.16 1.52 8.92
C LEU A 16 -13.87 2.73 8.30
N ASP A 17 -14.17 3.75 9.10
CA ASP A 17 -14.80 4.99 8.63
C ASP A 17 -13.92 5.75 7.63
N LYS A 18 -12.63 5.85 7.90
CA LYS A 18 -11.66 6.48 6.99
C LYS A 18 -11.52 5.67 5.70
N GLY A 19 -11.37 4.34 5.82
CA GLY A 19 -11.27 3.44 4.67
C GLY A 19 -12.48 3.54 3.74
N LEU A 20 -13.70 3.62 4.29
CA LEU A 20 -14.93 3.82 3.51
C LEU A 20 -14.91 5.17 2.76
N VAL A 21 -14.54 6.25 3.43
CA VAL A 21 -14.43 7.59 2.81
C VAL A 21 -13.33 7.61 1.73
N MET A 22 -12.18 6.99 2.01
CA MET A 22 -11.09 6.89 1.04
C MET A 22 -11.55 6.15 -0.22
N MET A 23 -12.14 4.95 -0.07
CA MET A 23 -12.61 4.15 -1.22
C MET A 23 -13.69 4.86 -2.02
N GLU A 24 -14.66 5.50 -1.36
CA GLU A 24 -15.71 6.27 -2.03
C GLU A 24 -15.13 7.45 -2.82
N SER A 25 -14.20 8.21 -2.22
CA SER A 25 -13.52 9.32 -2.90
C SER A 25 -12.69 8.84 -4.09
N LEU A 26 -12.01 7.69 -3.97
CA LEU A 26 -11.22 7.09 -5.03
C LEU A 26 -12.10 6.64 -6.21
N VAL A 27 -13.20 5.93 -5.95
CA VAL A 27 -14.14 5.49 -6.99
C VAL A 27 -14.79 6.69 -7.68
N ASN A 28 -15.11 7.75 -6.95
CA ASN A 28 -15.65 9.00 -7.53
C ASN A 28 -14.60 9.71 -8.43
N ALA A 29 -13.34 9.69 -8.05
CA ALA A 29 -12.25 10.30 -8.81
C ALA A 29 -11.80 9.43 -10.01
N ASP A 30 -11.88 8.11 -9.88
CA ASP A 30 -11.51 7.12 -10.91
C ASP A 30 -12.62 6.05 -11.05
N GLN A 31 -13.50 6.21 -12.02
CA GLN A 31 -14.62 5.28 -12.27
C GLN A 31 -14.17 3.87 -12.72
N ASN A 32 -12.88 3.67 -13.02
CA ASN A 32 -12.30 2.37 -13.35
C ASN A 32 -11.57 1.75 -12.16
N ALA A 33 -11.60 2.40 -11.00
CA ALA A 33 -10.94 1.89 -9.80
C ALA A 33 -11.50 0.52 -9.40
N PHE A 34 -10.59 -0.39 -9.05
CA PHE A 34 -10.89 -1.68 -8.46
C PHE A 34 -9.93 -1.89 -7.28
N ILE A 35 -10.48 -2.06 -6.10
CA ILE A 35 -9.75 -1.93 -4.84
C ILE A 35 -9.74 -3.28 -4.13
N TYR A 36 -8.57 -3.87 -3.97
CA TYR A 36 -8.34 -5.01 -3.10
C TYR A 36 -8.17 -4.53 -1.66
N VAL A 37 -9.01 -5.00 -0.75
CA VAL A 37 -8.98 -4.59 0.65
C VAL A 37 -8.62 -5.80 1.52
N LEU A 38 -7.45 -5.77 2.13
CA LEU A 38 -7.12 -6.71 3.20
C LEU A 38 -7.87 -6.27 4.48
N CYS A 39 -8.87 -7.05 4.84
CA CYS A 39 -9.65 -6.86 6.06
C CYS A 39 -8.85 -7.38 7.26
N MET A 40 -8.30 -6.48 8.08
CA MET A 40 -7.45 -6.85 9.22
C MET A 40 -8.22 -7.49 10.39
N ASP A 41 -9.54 -7.43 10.34
CA ASP A 41 -10.45 -8.11 11.27
C ASP A 41 -11.81 -8.43 10.64
N ASP A 42 -12.60 -9.28 11.33
CA ASP A 42 -13.92 -9.71 10.86
C ASP A 42 -14.93 -8.58 10.80
N THR A 43 -14.78 -7.53 11.60
CA THR A 43 -15.68 -6.36 11.58
C THR A 43 -15.60 -5.64 10.23
N VAL A 44 -14.37 -5.45 9.72
CA VAL A 44 -14.14 -4.85 8.39
C VAL A 44 -14.68 -5.76 7.30
N LEU A 45 -14.39 -7.07 7.37
CA LEU A 45 -14.86 -8.05 6.39
C LEU A 45 -16.39 -8.08 6.31
N ASP A 46 -17.06 -8.16 7.44
CA ASP A 46 -18.53 -8.16 7.53
C ASP A 46 -19.15 -6.86 7.00
N CYS A 47 -18.56 -5.72 7.34
CA CYS A 47 -19.01 -4.42 6.86
C CYS A 47 -18.91 -4.32 5.34
N LEU A 48 -17.75 -4.62 4.76
CA LEU A 48 -17.52 -4.51 3.32
C LEU A 48 -18.32 -5.55 2.53
N THR A 49 -18.53 -6.75 3.07
CA THR A 49 -19.40 -7.76 2.48
C THR A 49 -20.87 -7.26 2.39
N LYS A 50 -21.35 -6.60 3.44
CA LYS A 50 -22.70 -6.00 3.46
C LYS A 50 -22.79 -4.75 2.54
N TYR A 51 -21.72 -3.98 2.46
CA TYR A 51 -21.62 -2.81 1.57
C TYR A 51 -21.74 -3.21 0.10
N ASN A 52 -21.27 -4.40 -0.27
CA ASN A 52 -21.46 -5.07 -1.56
C ASN A 52 -21.21 -4.17 -2.79
N ASN A 53 -20.07 -3.49 -2.81
CA ASN A 53 -19.69 -2.58 -3.88
C ASN A 53 -18.85 -3.32 -4.93
N SER A 54 -19.24 -3.26 -6.21
CA SER A 54 -18.56 -3.95 -7.32
C SER A 54 -17.13 -3.48 -7.59
N HIS A 55 -16.73 -2.34 -7.07
CA HIS A 55 -15.36 -1.83 -7.14
C HIS A 55 -14.43 -2.41 -6.07
N ILE A 56 -14.97 -3.18 -5.11
CA ILE A 56 -14.21 -3.66 -3.94
C ILE A 56 -14.11 -5.18 -3.97
N HIS A 57 -12.91 -5.68 -3.76
CA HIS A 57 -12.62 -7.09 -3.53
C HIS A 57 -11.99 -7.26 -2.14
N THR A 58 -12.69 -7.93 -1.24
CA THR A 58 -12.20 -8.19 0.11
C THR A 58 -11.28 -9.40 0.13
N ILE A 59 -10.17 -9.28 0.83
CA ILE A 59 -9.28 -10.38 1.20
C ILE A 59 -9.43 -10.56 2.71
N SER A 60 -9.88 -11.74 3.14
CA SER A 60 -10.03 -12.01 4.56
C SER A 60 -8.67 -12.14 5.24
N PHE A 61 -8.63 -11.82 6.54
CA PHE A 61 -7.43 -11.98 7.33
C PHE A 61 -6.91 -13.42 7.30
N SER A 62 -7.80 -14.41 7.46
CA SER A 62 -7.46 -15.83 7.44
C SER A 62 -6.92 -16.34 6.10
N GLU A 63 -7.35 -15.73 4.98
CA GLU A 63 -6.87 -16.07 3.64
C GLU A 63 -5.47 -15.50 3.35
N PHE A 64 -5.11 -14.41 4.00
CA PHE A 64 -3.86 -13.69 3.81
C PHE A 64 -2.73 -14.21 4.71
N MET A 65 -3.06 -14.68 5.90
CA MET A 65 -2.09 -15.10 6.91
C MET A 65 -1.44 -16.45 6.58
N ASP A 66 -0.18 -16.57 6.97
CA ASP A 66 0.57 -17.82 7.05
C ASP A 66 1.21 -17.95 8.46
N GLU A 67 1.95 -19.03 8.69
CA GLU A 67 2.58 -19.30 9.99
C GLU A 67 3.55 -18.18 10.40
N GLU A 68 4.35 -17.65 9.46
CA GLU A 68 5.32 -16.59 9.71
C GLU A 68 4.64 -15.29 10.17
N LEU A 69 3.57 -14.84 9.49
CA LEU A 69 2.83 -13.65 9.89
C LEU A 69 2.06 -13.85 11.20
N LEU A 70 1.60 -15.06 11.50
CA LEU A 70 0.94 -15.36 12.78
C LEU A 70 1.89 -15.19 13.96
N GLU A 71 3.13 -15.67 13.86
CA GLU A 71 4.17 -15.48 14.88
C GLU A 71 4.47 -14.00 15.09
N ILE A 72 4.70 -13.28 14.01
CA ILE A 72 5.00 -11.82 14.05
C ILE A 72 3.84 -11.02 14.66
N LYS A 73 2.61 -11.40 14.40
CA LYS A 73 1.42 -10.72 14.94
C LYS A 73 1.37 -10.75 16.46
N GLU A 74 1.81 -11.83 17.08
CA GLU A 74 1.84 -11.96 18.54
C GLU A 74 2.88 -11.03 19.19
N GLU A 75 3.93 -10.67 18.44
CA GLU A 75 5.04 -9.85 18.92
C GLU A 75 4.85 -8.36 18.66
N ARG A 76 3.99 -7.97 17.72
CA ARG A 76 3.82 -6.59 17.25
C ARG A 76 2.51 -5.96 17.65
N GLY A 77 2.53 -4.64 17.87
CA GLY A 77 1.31 -3.84 18.00
C GLY A 77 0.51 -3.80 16.69
N ASN A 78 -0.80 -3.51 16.77
CA ASN A 78 -1.68 -3.52 15.59
C ASN A 78 -1.17 -2.64 14.44
N ALA A 79 -0.68 -1.42 14.72
CA ALA A 79 -0.16 -0.53 13.68
C ALA A 79 1.09 -1.10 13.00
N GLU A 80 2.03 -1.62 13.80
CA GLU A 80 3.28 -2.21 13.31
C GLU A 80 3.02 -3.46 12.46
N PHE A 81 2.02 -4.25 12.87
CA PHE A 81 1.60 -5.40 12.09
C PHE A 81 0.92 -5.00 10.77
N CYS A 82 0.11 -3.93 10.76
CA CYS A 82 -0.45 -3.38 9.52
C CYS A 82 0.67 -2.98 8.55
N TRP A 83 1.66 -2.22 9.02
CA TRP A 83 2.83 -1.83 8.20
C TRP A 83 3.62 -3.03 7.67
N THR A 84 3.74 -4.09 8.49
CA THR A 84 4.38 -5.35 8.05
C THR A 84 3.67 -5.99 6.87
N CYS A 85 2.34 -5.89 6.80
CA CYS A 85 1.53 -6.50 5.76
C CYS A 85 1.53 -5.75 4.43
N THR A 86 1.96 -4.46 4.39
CA THR A 86 1.84 -3.58 3.22
C THR A 86 2.50 -4.17 1.97
N ALA A 87 3.79 -4.48 2.03
CA ALA A 87 4.54 -5.00 0.88
C ALA A 87 3.98 -6.34 0.38
N ARG A 88 3.65 -7.25 1.31
CA ARG A 88 3.06 -8.57 0.99
C ARG A 88 1.71 -8.41 0.31
N LEU A 89 0.86 -7.46 0.73
CA LEU A 89 -0.43 -7.23 0.11
C LEU A 89 -0.29 -6.85 -1.36
N VAL A 90 0.59 -5.91 -1.69
CA VAL A 90 0.86 -5.52 -3.08
C VAL A 90 1.31 -6.73 -3.90
N ARG A 91 2.25 -7.53 -3.37
CA ARG A 91 2.75 -8.72 -4.05
C ARG A 91 1.65 -9.77 -4.26
N VAL A 92 0.79 -10.00 -3.28
CA VAL A 92 -0.36 -10.91 -3.39
C VAL A 92 -1.30 -10.46 -4.51
N VAL A 93 -1.59 -9.17 -4.62
CA VAL A 93 -2.43 -8.63 -5.70
C VAL A 93 -1.79 -8.87 -7.07
N LEU A 94 -0.50 -8.61 -7.22
CA LEU A 94 0.21 -8.82 -8.48
C LEU A 94 0.36 -10.30 -8.83
N GLU A 95 0.80 -11.15 -7.89
CA GLU A 95 1.15 -12.55 -8.17
C GLU A 95 -0.05 -13.50 -8.11
N LYS A 96 -0.91 -13.42 -7.07
CA LYS A 96 -2.05 -14.33 -6.87
C LYS A 96 -3.24 -13.94 -7.75
N PHE A 97 -3.60 -12.64 -7.78
CA PHE A 97 -4.72 -12.15 -8.59
C PHE A 97 -4.30 -11.79 -10.02
N LYS A 98 -3.00 -11.90 -10.36
CA LYS A 98 -2.47 -11.70 -11.72
C LYS A 98 -2.73 -10.31 -12.29
N GLU A 99 -2.77 -9.31 -11.44
CA GLU A 99 -2.91 -7.93 -11.88
C GLU A 99 -1.61 -7.43 -12.50
N PRO A 100 -1.65 -6.70 -13.62
CA PRO A 100 -0.43 -6.23 -14.29
C PRO A 100 0.25 -5.08 -13.54
N ILE A 101 -0.52 -4.34 -12.76
CA ILE A 101 -0.11 -3.17 -11.99
C ILE A 101 -0.97 -3.05 -10.74
N CYS A 102 -0.39 -2.62 -9.62
CA CYS A 102 -1.12 -2.37 -8.39
C CYS A 102 -0.56 -1.13 -7.69
N THR A 103 -1.45 -0.25 -7.24
CA THR A 103 -1.12 0.90 -6.41
C THR A 103 -1.60 0.68 -4.98
N TYR A 104 -0.68 0.65 -4.03
CA TYR A 104 -1.03 0.70 -2.61
C TYR A 104 -1.47 2.12 -2.24
N VAL A 105 -2.52 2.23 -1.45
CA VAL A 105 -3.02 3.50 -0.91
C VAL A 105 -3.34 3.36 0.57
N ASP A 106 -2.94 4.35 1.39
CA ASP A 106 -3.32 4.40 2.79
C ASP A 106 -4.83 4.63 2.96
N ALA A 107 -5.41 4.03 3.99
CA ALA A 107 -6.86 4.07 4.25
C ALA A 107 -7.38 5.45 4.68
N ASP A 108 -6.51 6.41 5.00
CA ASP A 108 -6.87 7.75 5.46
C ASP A 108 -6.59 8.86 4.44
N LEU A 109 -6.44 8.49 3.17
CA LEU A 109 -6.36 9.42 2.05
C LEU A 109 -7.76 9.90 1.63
N TYR A 110 -7.80 11.04 0.91
CA TYR A 110 -8.97 11.53 0.21
C TYR A 110 -8.59 11.99 -1.20
N PHE A 111 -9.26 11.45 -2.22
CA PHE A 111 -8.96 11.74 -3.63
C PHE A 111 -9.85 12.85 -4.17
N TYR A 112 -9.25 14.00 -4.48
CA TYR A 112 -9.93 15.15 -5.10
C TYR A 112 -9.91 15.10 -6.63
N SER A 113 -9.06 14.27 -7.22
CA SER A 113 -8.92 14.12 -8.67
C SER A 113 -8.40 12.72 -9.01
N ASN A 114 -8.49 12.36 -10.30
CA ASN A 114 -8.09 11.04 -10.76
C ASN A 114 -6.58 10.80 -10.55
N PRO A 115 -6.17 9.84 -9.70
CA PRO A 115 -4.77 9.56 -9.42
C PRO A 115 -4.02 8.83 -10.56
N GLN A 116 -4.72 8.36 -11.59
CA GLN A 116 -4.11 7.69 -12.74
C GLN A 116 -3.13 8.59 -13.50
N VAL A 117 -3.17 9.89 -13.31
CA VAL A 117 -2.14 10.81 -13.85
C VAL A 117 -0.74 10.39 -13.40
N LEU A 118 -0.57 9.94 -12.15
CA LEU A 118 0.72 9.50 -11.61
C LEU A 118 1.14 8.15 -12.22
N VAL A 119 0.22 7.20 -12.31
CA VAL A 119 0.49 5.88 -12.92
C VAL A 119 0.82 6.02 -14.41
N ASN A 120 0.14 6.93 -15.11
CA ASN A 120 0.41 7.21 -16.53
C ASN A 120 1.79 7.87 -16.72
N GLU A 121 2.22 8.72 -15.79
CA GLU A 121 3.58 9.29 -15.80
C GLU A 121 4.63 8.19 -15.59
N MET A 122 4.43 7.29 -14.64
CA MET A 122 5.28 6.11 -14.43
C MET A 122 5.41 5.27 -15.73
N LYS A 123 4.26 4.91 -16.34
CA LYS A 123 4.22 4.16 -17.61
C LYS A 123 4.96 4.90 -18.74
N LYS A 124 4.74 6.21 -18.89
CA LYS A 124 5.39 7.05 -19.90
C LYS A 124 6.91 7.07 -19.77
N ASN A 125 7.41 6.99 -18.54
CA ASN A 125 8.85 6.97 -18.24
C ASN A 125 9.44 5.54 -18.25
N ASN A 126 8.66 4.51 -18.62
CA ASN A 126 9.04 3.10 -18.59
C ASN A 126 9.55 2.65 -17.21
N CYS A 127 9.01 3.22 -16.13
CA CYS A 127 9.33 2.82 -14.77
C CYS A 127 8.40 1.69 -14.33
N THR A 128 8.92 0.76 -13.55
CA THR A 128 8.16 -0.37 -13.01
C THR A 128 7.70 -0.16 -11.58
N VAL A 129 8.27 0.85 -10.91
CA VAL A 129 7.93 1.26 -9.55
C VAL A 129 7.81 2.77 -9.49
N GLN A 130 6.80 3.26 -8.76
CA GLN A 130 6.62 4.67 -8.43
C GLN A 130 6.42 4.81 -6.92
N VAL A 131 7.15 5.75 -6.33
CA VAL A 131 7.02 6.14 -4.93
C VAL A 131 6.80 7.64 -4.82
N ILE A 132 6.16 8.07 -3.74
CA ILE A 132 5.91 9.49 -3.48
C ILE A 132 6.91 9.97 -2.42
N PRO A 133 7.74 10.99 -2.72
CA PRO A 133 8.64 11.54 -1.73
C PRO A 133 7.89 12.39 -0.69
N HIS A 134 8.41 12.39 0.53
CA HIS A 134 7.99 13.39 1.52
C HIS A 134 8.38 14.79 1.05
N GLN A 135 7.47 15.75 1.20
CA GLN A 135 7.69 17.15 0.85
C GLN A 135 8.26 17.94 2.05
N PHE A 136 9.34 17.42 2.68
CA PHE A 136 10.00 18.17 3.75
C PHE A 136 10.62 19.47 3.20
N PRO A 137 10.52 20.59 3.93
CA PRO A 137 11.11 21.84 3.50
C PRO A 137 12.64 21.73 3.43
N ASP A 138 13.28 22.47 2.49
CA ASP A 138 14.75 22.51 2.41
C ASP A 138 15.35 23.41 3.51
N THR A 139 15.15 22.99 4.74
CA THR A 139 15.71 23.59 5.95
C THR A 139 16.54 22.54 6.70
N LYS A 140 17.25 22.96 7.74
CA LYS A 140 17.98 22.04 8.62
C LYS A 140 17.03 21.04 9.29
N GLU A 141 15.88 21.52 9.73
CA GLU A 141 14.80 20.73 10.35
C GLU A 141 14.21 19.75 9.35
N GLY A 142 13.89 20.16 8.13
CA GLY A 142 13.36 19.29 7.08
C GLY A 142 14.35 18.20 6.67
N ARG A 143 15.64 18.51 6.57
CA ARG A 143 16.69 17.51 6.34
C ARG A 143 16.83 16.52 7.51
N LEU A 144 16.62 16.97 8.74
CA LEU A 144 16.60 16.09 9.91
C LEU A 144 15.37 15.17 9.87
N GLN A 145 14.19 15.71 9.54
CA GLN A 145 12.97 14.91 9.34
C GLN A 145 13.18 13.81 8.28
N GLY A 146 13.79 14.14 7.13
CA GLY A 146 14.09 13.14 6.09
C GLY A 146 15.04 12.03 6.55
N LYS A 147 15.95 12.33 7.49
CA LYS A 147 16.81 11.30 8.10
C LYS A 147 16.08 10.44 9.12
N LEU A 148 15.12 11.00 9.84
CA LEU A 148 14.37 10.30 10.89
C LEU A 148 13.23 9.46 10.31
N TYR A 149 12.50 9.99 9.32
CA TYR A 149 11.26 9.39 8.81
C TYR A 149 11.41 8.75 7.43
N GLY A 150 12.59 8.82 6.81
CA GLY A 150 12.80 8.35 5.45
C GLY A 150 12.49 9.43 4.41
N LEU A 151 12.93 9.19 3.17
CA LEU A 151 12.74 10.13 2.06
C LEU A 151 11.41 9.96 1.35
N ASN A 152 10.86 8.74 1.35
CA ASN A 152 9.64 8.39 0.67
C ASN A 152 8.50 8.12 1.66
N CYS A 153 7.28 8.41 1.23
CA CYS A 153 6.05 8.10 1.94
C CYS A 153 5.40 6.86 1.33
N VAL A 154 4.87 5.96 2.14
CA VAL A 154 4.22 4.73 1.66
C VAL A 154 2.78 4.98 1.20
N GLN A 155 2.17 6.09 1.57
CA GLN A 155 0.75 6.38 1.36
C GLN A 155 0.20 6.16 -0.06
N PHE A 156 1.06 6.20 -1.10
CA PHE A 156 0.69 5.98 -2.51
C PHE A 156 1.91 5.48 -3.28
N ASN A 157 2.01 4.17 -3.48
CA ASN A 157 3.12 3.56 -4.19
C ASN A 157 2.61 2.55 -5.22
N THR A 158 3.13 2.63 -6.45
CA THR A 158 2.70 1.80 -7.58
C THR A 158 3.79 0.82 -8.00
N PHE A 159 3.39 -0.42 -8.29
CA PHE A 159 4.27 -1.51 -8.71
C PHE A 159 3.68 -2.23 -9.91
N THR A 160 4.54 -2.65 -10.85
CA THR A 160 4.15 -3.53 -11.96
C THR A 160 4.39 -5.00 -11.60
N ASN A 161 3.76 -5.91 -12.36
CA ASN A 161 4.01 -7.35 -12.26
C ASN A 161 5.23 -7.77 -13.11
N GLU A 162 6.31 -6.99 -13.02
CA GLU A 162 7.59 -7.28 -13.68
C GLU A 162 8.61 -7.75 -12.65
N GLN A 163 9.58 -8.56 -13.09
CA GLN A 163 10.50 -9.25 -12.18
C GLN A 163 11.28 -8.31 -11.25
N ASN A 164 11.79 -7.19 -11.78
CA ASN A 164 12.52 -6.20 -10.99
C ASN A 164 11.63 -5.53 -9.91
N SER A 165 10.38 -5.25 -10.22
CA SER A 165 9.40 -4.72 -9.26
C SER A 165 9.05 -5.76 -8.19
N LEU A 166 8.83 -7.01 -8.59
CA LEU A 166 8.56 -8.12 -7.66
C LEU A 166 9.76 -8.41 -6.75
N ASP A 167 10.98 -8.34 -7.28
CA ASP A 167 12.21 -8.52 -6.49
C ASP A 167 12.38 -7.41 -5.45
N LEU A 168 12.02 -6.17 -5.79
CA LEU A 168 12.01 -5.05 -4.85
C LEU A 168 10.94 -5.24 -3.76
N LEU A 169 9.73 -5.64 -4.15
CA LEU A 169 8.65 -5.94 -3.20
C LEU A 169 9.04 -7.06 -2.22
N LYS A 170 9.69 -8.12 -2.71
CA LYS A 170 10.18 -9.20 -1.83
C LYS A 170 11.22 -8.72 -0.83
N LYS A 171 12.15 -7.87 -1.25
CA LYS A 171 13.15 -7.27 -0.35
C LYS A 171 12.47 -6.40 0.71
N TRP A 172 11.47 -5.61 0.32
CA TRP A 172 10.71 -4.77 1.24
C TRP A 172 9.91 -5.63 2.23
N GLU A 173 9.22 -6.67 1.75
CA GLU A 173 8.50 -7.63 2.59
C GLU A 173 9.42 -8.27 3.63
N VAL A 174 10.59 -8.78 3.22
CA VAL A 174 11.57 -9.38 4.14
C VAL A 174 12.06 -8.36 5.16
N ALA A 175 12.32 -7.12 4.75
CA ALA A 175 12.73 -6.07 5.68
C ALA A 175 11.63 -5.77 6.70
N CYS A 176 10.35 -5.65 6.26
CA CYS A 176 9.21 -5.44 7.15
C CYS A 176 8.97 -6.63 8.09
N ILE A 177 9.16 -7.86 7.62
CA ILE A 177 9.06 -9.07 8.45
C ILE A 177 10.16 -9.08 9.52
N THR A 178 11.39 -8.76 9.14
CA THR A 178 12.54 -8.77 10.04
C THR A 178 12.43 -7.69 11.11
N GLU A 179 12.10 -6.47 10.72
CA GLU A 179 12.02 -5.34 11.65
C GLU A 179 11.05 -4.28 11.11
N CYS A 180 9.89 -4.14 11.75
CA CYS A 180 8.94 -3.09 11.46
C CYS A 180 8.33 -2.59 12.77
N SER A 181 8.88 -1.53 13.31
CA SER A 181 8.51 -0.96 14.61
C SER A 181 8.33 0.56 14.51
N LYS A 182 7.82 1.17 15.57
CA LYS A 182 7.73 2.65 15.67
C LYS A 182 9.13 3.30 15.72
N GLU A 183 10.09 2.62 16.28
CA GLU A 183 11.49 3.06 16.36
C GLU A 183 12.16 3.08 14.98
N THR A 184 11.79 2.17 14.08
CA THR A 184 12.25 2.12 12.69
C THR A 184 11.36 2.89 11.73
N VAL A 185 10.36 3.63 12.23
CA VAL A 185 9.40 4.41 11.43
C VAL A 185 8.61 3.52 10.45
N GLY A 186 8.30 2.29 10.89
CA GLY A 186 7.49 1.35 10.14
C GLY A 186 8.13 0.89 8.83
N ASP A 187 7.30 0.68 7.84
CA ASP A 187 7.67 0.16 6.53
C ASP A 187 8.31 1.19 5.58
N GLN A 188 8.08 2.50 5.81
CA GLN A 188 8.55 3.56 4.91
C GLN A 188 10.08 3.76 4.94
N MET A 189 10.76 3.48 6.07
CA MET A 189 12.21 3.62 6.16
C MET A 189 12.93 2.76 5.12
N PHE A 190 12.42 1.57 4.82
CA PHE A 190 13.01 0.65 3.85
C PHE A 190 12.91 1.12 2.41
N THR A 191 12.07 2.12 2.13
CA THR A 191 11.90 2.70 0.80
C THR A 191 12.87 3.84 0.49
N SER A 192 13.62 4.32 1.50
CA SER A 192 14.44 5.54 1.40
C SER A 192 15.55 5.46 0.34
N ASP A 193 16.03 4.28 0.04
CA ASP A 193 17.10 4.06 -0.95
C ASP A 193 16.59 3.79 -2.38
N TRP A 194 15.29 3.70 -2.59
CA TRP A 194 14.72 3.32 -3.89
C TRP A 194 14.99 4.35 -5.00
N GLY A 195 15.15 5.62 -4.68
CA GLY A 195 15.55 6.64 -5.65
C GLY A 195 16.98 6.50 -6.20
N LYS A 196 17.78 5.59 -5.64
CA LYS A 196 19.13 5.27 -6.15
C LYS A 196 19.11 4.19 -7.23
N TYR A 197 17.99 3.51 -7.40
CA TYR A 197 17.78 2.49 -8.41
C TYR A 197 16.95 3.11 -9.53
N SER A 198 17.60 3.53 -10.63
CA SER A 198 16.89 3.82 -11.88
C SER A 198 16.43 2.49 -12.46
N PHE A 199 15.15 2.22 -12.43
CA PHE A 199 14.51 1.04 -13.00
C PHE A 199 13.87 1.39 -14.34
#